data_4bde170a2c241591364802a61dab5629
#
_entry.id   4bde170a2c241591364802a61dab5629
#
_cell.length_a   1.000
_cell.length_b   1.000
_cell.length_c   1.000
_cell.angle_alpha   90.00
_cell.angle_beta   90.00
_cell.angle_gamma   90.00
#
_symmetry.space_group_name_H-M   'P 1'
#
loop_
_entity.id
_entity.type
_entity.pdbx_description
1 polymer ?
#
loop_
_entity_poly.entity_id
_entity_poly.type
_entity_poly.pdbx_seq_one_letter_code
_entity_poly.pdbx_strand_id
1 'polypeptide(L)' 'MTFSEILKQIRTQQNYTQEQFARELNVSFSTINRWENGHTIPSSLAKMRLLEYCKKNYMIAEIIIEISKC' A
#
# COMPACT_ATOMS: atom_id res chain seq x y z
N MET A 1 -9.89 8.13 -3.90
CA MET A 1 -8.60 7.64 -4.43
C MET A 1 -8.67 6.15 -4.69
N THR A 2 -8.00 5.70 -5.73
CA THR A 2 -7.89 4.27 -6.00
C THR A 2 -6.81 3.66 -5.10
N PHE A 3 -6.85 2.34 -4.96
CA PHE A 3 -5.84 1.63 -4.18
C PHE A 3 -4.43 1.88 -4.70
N SER A 4 -4.25 1.87 -6.03
CA SER A 4 -2.93 2.11 -6.63
C SER A 4 -2.40 3.51 -6.31
N GLU A 5 -3.26 4.51 -6.32
CA GLU A 5 -2.87 5.88 -5.99
C GLU A 5 -2.47 6.00 -4.51
N ILE A 6 -3.25 5.38 -3.62
CA ILE A 6 -2.95 5.36 -2.19
C ILE A 6 -1.59 4.71 -1.94
N LEU A 7 -1.36 3.57 -2.58
CA LEU A 7 -0.13 2.81 -2.42
C LEU A 7 1.09 3.63 -2.86
N LYS A 8 1.01 4.26 -4.04
CA LYS A 8 2.07 5.13 -4.55
C LYS A 8 2.34 6.31 -3.63
N GLN A 9 1.28 6.93 -3.13
CA GLN A 9 1.40 8.09 -2.25
C GLN A 9 2.14 7.72 -0.97
N ILE A 10 1.77 6.61 -0.34
CA ILE A 10 2.44 6.14 0.87
C ILE A 10 3.91 5.86 0.58
N ARG A 11 4.18 5.16 -0.52
CA ARG A 11 5.55 4.80 -0.89
C ARG A 11 6.43 6.03 -1.10
N THR A 12 5.93 6.99 -1.87
CA THR A 12 6.71 8.19 -2.18
C THR A 12 6.90 9.08 -0.95
N GLN A 13 5.93 9.16 -0.07
CA GLN A 13 6.06 9.91 1.18
C GLN A 13 7.14 9.33 2.08
N GLN A 14 7.35 8.02 2.02
CA GLN A 14 8.38 7.36 2.81
C GLN A 14 9.72 7.25 2.07
N ASN A 15 9.79 7.79 0.86
CA ASN A 15 11.00 7.74 0.02
C ASN A 15 11.46 6.31 -0.30
N TYR A 16 10.52 5.38 -0.42
CA TYR A 16 10.84 3.99 -0.77
C TYR A 16 10.83 3.79 -2.28
N THR A 17 11.72 2.91 -2.75
CA THR A 17 11.56 2.29 -4.06
C THR A 17 10.46 1.23 -3.94
N GLN A 18 9.96 0.75 -5.09
CA GLN A 18 8.98 -0.35 -5.07
C GLN A 18 9.54 -1.59 -4.37
N GLU A 19 10.82 -1.87 -4.60
CA GLU A 19 11.48 -3.03 -3.99
C GLU A 19 11.57 -2.90 -2.46
N GLN A 20 11.92 -1.72 -1.98
CA GLN A 20 11.97 -1.45 -0.55
C GLN A 20 10.60 -1.57 0.09
N PHE A 21 9.58 -1.02 -0.58
CA PHE A 21 8.22 -1.06 -0.05
C PHE A 21 7.68 -2.50 -0.02
N ALA A 22 8.01 -3.28 -1.04
CA ALA A 22 7.63 -4.70 -1.07
C ALA A 22 8.17 -5.43 0.16
N ARG A 23 9.42 -5.18 0.51
CA ARG A 23 10.02 -5.75 1.71
C ARG A 23 9.31 -5.31 2.98
N GLU A 24 8.93 -4.04 3.06
CA GLU A 24 8.23 -3.52 4.23
C GLU A 24 6.84 -4.12 4.40
N LEU A 25 6.17 -4.41 3.29
CA LEU A 25 4.85 -5.04 3.30
C LEU A 25 4.92 -6.57 3.32
N ASN A 26 6.12 -7.12 3.25
CA ASN A 26 6.34 -8.57 3.20
C ASN A 26 5.64 -9.23 2.02
N VAL A 27 5.80 -8.61 0.84
CA VAL A 27 5.28 -9.13 -0.43
C VAL A 27 6.39 -9.04 -1.48
N SER A 28 6.16 -9.64 -2.66
CA SER A 28 7.16 -9.61 -3.74
C SER A 28 7.14 -8.26 -4.47
N PHE A 29 8.25 -7.91 -5.10
CA PHE A 29 8.34 -6.74 -5.97
C PHE A 29 7.28 -6.78 -7.07
N SER A 30 7.08 -7.94 -7.68
CA SER A 30 6.07 -8.12 -8.72
C SER A 30 4.67 -7.75 -8.23
N THR A 31 4.38 -8.09 -6.97
CA THR A 31 3.09 -7.78 -6.35
C THR A 31 2.91 -6.27 -6.20
N ILE A 32 3.91 -5.56 -5.70
CA ILE A 32 3.84 -4.10 -5.56
C ILE A 32 3.67 -3.46 -6.93
N ASN A 33 4.46 -3.87 -7.91
CA ASN A 33 4.39 -3.33 -9.27
C ASN A 33 3.00 -3.50 -9.87
N ARG A 34 2.41 -4.69 -9.71
CA ARG A 34 1.07 -4.97 -10.20
C ARG A 34 0.01 -4.12 -9.50
N TRP A 35 0.11 -3.97 -8.19
CA TRP A 35 -0.83 -3.16 -7.43
C TRP A 35 -0.75 -1.68 -7.85
N GLU A 36 0.45 -1.16 -8.06
CA GLU A 36 0.64 0.24 -8.46
C GLU A 36 0.20 0.51 -9.89
N ASN A 37 0.18 -0.50 -10.73
CA ASN A 37 -0.30 -0.36 -12.11
C ASN A 37 -1.83 -0.35 -12.22
N GLY A 38 -2.52 -0.60 -11.14
CA GLY A 38 -3.98 -0.49 -11.11
C GLY A 38 -4.74 -1.60 -11.80
N HIS A 39 -4.07 -2.70 -12.14
CA HIS A 39 -4.70 -3.81 -12.87
C HIS A 39 -5.37 -4.84 -11.97
N THR A 40 -5.29 -4.66 -10.66
CA THR A 40 -5.75 -5.68 -9.71
C THR A 40 -6.61 -5.04 -8.64
N ILE A 41 -7.75 -5.68 -8.35
CA ILE A 41 -8.56 -5.33 -7.19
C ILE A 41 -7.84 -5.87 -5.95
N PRO A 42 -7.60 -5.04 -4.93
CA PRO A 42 -6.87 -5.52 -3.75
C PRO A 42 -7.66 -6.59 -3.01
N SER A 43 -6.97 -7.68 -2.67
CA SER A 43 -7.55 -8.73 -1.84
C SER A 43 -7.67 -8.27 -0.39
N SER A 44 -8.43 -9.00 0.42
CA SER A 44 -8.50 -8.73 1.85
C SER A 44 -7.13 -8.77 2.50
N LEU A 45 -6.29 -9.71 2.08
CA LEU A 45 -4.93 -9.83 2.61
C LEU A 45 -4.08 -8.61 2.25
N ALA A 46 -4.20 -8.12 1.02
CA ALA A 46 -3.47 -6.94 0.57
C ALA A 46 -3.83 -5.71 1.41
N LYS A 47 -5.13 -5.50 1.61
CA LYS A 47 -5.61 -4.40 2.45
C LYS A 47 -5.11 -4.52 3.88
N MET A 48 -5.16 -5.72 4.43
CA MET A 48 -4.72 -5.97 5.79
C MET A 48 -3.24 -5.65 5.98
N ARG A 49 -2.39 -6.09 5.05
CA ARG A 49 -0.96 -5.81 5.13
C ARG A 49 -0.66 -4.33 5.07
N LEU A 50 -1.35 -3.60 4.19
CA LEU A 50 -1.15 -2.16 4.07
C LEU A 50 -1.67 -1.44 5.32
N LEU A 51 -2.80 -1.86 5.87
CA LEU A 51 -3.34 -1.29 7.10
C LEU A 51 -2.39 -1.52 8.29
N GLU A 52 -1.83 -2.71 8.40
CA GLU A 52 -0.85 -3.02 9.46
C GLU A 52 0.37 -2.10 9.34
N TYR A 53 0.86 -1.91 8.12
CA TYR A 53 1.98 -1.02 7.86
C TYR A 53 1.65 0.41 8.28
N CYS A 54 0.48 0.91 7.89
CA CYS A 54 0.06 2.27 8.23
C CYS A 54 -0.06 2.48 9.73
N LYS A 55 -0.62 1.53 10.44
CA LYS A 55 -0.76 1.61 11.89
C LYS A 55 0.60 1.58 12.57
N LYS A 56 1.49 0.72 12.11
CA LYS A 56 2.84 0.59 12.67
C LYS A 56 3.64 1.88 12.50
N ASN A 57 3.42 2.60 11.41
CA ASN A 57 4.17 3.80 11.07
C ASN A 57 3.41 5.09 11.39
N TYR A 58 2.35 5.00 12.17
CA TYR A 58 1.57 6.16 12.63
C TYR A 58 1.05 7.04 11.49
N MET A 59 0.59 6.41 10.44
CA MET A 59 -0.02 7.12 9.31
C MET A 59 -1.31 7.79 9.73
N ILE A 60 -1.67 8.89 9.04
CA ILE A 60 -2.88 9.64 9.37
C ILE A 60 -4.14 8.81 9.13
N ALA A 61 -5.15 9.06 9.96
CA ALA A 61 -6.39 8.29 9.95
C ALA A 61 -7.10 8.36 8.58
N GLU A 62 -7.01 9.47 7.87
CA GLU A 62 -7.63 9.64 6.56
C GLU A 62 -7.13 8.63 5.54
N ILE A 63 -5.83 8.34 5.54
CA ILE A 63 -5.24 7.34 4.64
C ILE A 63 -5.76 5.96 5.00
N ILE A 64 -5.84 5.64 6.28
CA ILE A 64 -6.35 4.37 6.75
C ILE A 64 -7.81 4.17 6.33
N ILE A 65 -8.63 5.21 6.46
CA ILE A 65 -10.03 5.16 6.05
C ILE A 65 -10.14 4.92 4.54
N GLU A 66 -9.34 5.61 3.73
CA GLU A 66 -9.35 5.44 2.28
C GLU A 66 -8.97 4.01 1.87
N ILE A 67 -7.99 3.42 2.54
CA ILE A 67 -7.62 2.02 2.29
C ILE A 67 -8.80 1.10 2.60
N SER A 68 -9.50 1.35 3.69
CA SER A 68 -10.62 0.53 4.11
C SER A 68 -11.79 0.58 3.13
N LYS A 69 -11.93 1.68 2.39
CA LYS A 69 -12.99 1.84 1.38
C LYS A 69 -12.67 1.15 0.06
N CYS A 70 -11.43 0.79 -0.18
CA CYS A 70 -11.04 0.08 -1.42
C CYS A 70 -11.54 -1.39 -1.44
#